data_3ec453f7d5efe59e13750ea09938c50e
#
_entry.id   3ec453f7d5efe59e13750ea09938c50e
#
_cell.length_a   1.000
_cell.length_b   1.000
_cell.length_c   1.000
_cell.angle_alpha   90.00
_cell.angle_beta   90.00
_cell.angle_gamma   90.00
#
_symmetry.space_group_name_H-M   'P 1'
#
loop_
_entity.id
_entity.type
_entity.pdbx_description
1 polymer ?
#
loop_
_entity_poly.entity_id
_entity_poly.type
_entity_poly.pdbx_seq_one_letter_code
_entity_poly.pdbx_strand_id
1 'polypeptide(L)'
;VGSEMCIRDRVSPLGAGKEVDVDVAIVSATHKNLKDMIARSDFREDLYYRLNGLVVRLPALRERSDFELVVRKILKTLCENGQNIGLSPEVLDLFKRYHWPGNFRQLHNLLRTSVVMVGCSGNIEVSHLPDDFLEELQLTPPSHVMPMPSPQALPPLVTLPVTQAEMK
;
A
#
# COMPACT_ATOMS: atom_id res chain seq x y z
N VAL A 1 25.55 3.60 11.76
CA VAL A 1 25.16 3.72 13.17
C VAL A 1 23.67 3.43 13.18
N GLY A 2 23.29 2.16 13.45
CA GLY A 2 21.91 1.73 13.52
C GLY A 2 21.26 2.36 14.75
N SER A 3 20.16 3.06 14.52
CA SER A 3 19.26 3.45 15.59
C SER A 3 18.50 2.19 16.00
N GLU A 4 19.07 1.41 16.91
CA GLU A 4 18.34 0.37 17.60
C GLU A 4 17.28 1.05 18.45
N MET A 5 16.03 0.89 18.07
CA MET A 5 14.91 1.28 18.87
C MET A 5 14.81 0.27 20.02
N CYS A 6 15.50 0.58 21.13
CA CYS A 6 15.35 -0.19 22.37
C CYS A 6 13.89 -0.08 22.83
N ILE A 7 13.06 -0.99 22.39
CA ILE A 7 11.87 -1.36 23.11
C ILE A 7 12.39 -1.89 24.45
N ARG A 8 11.91 -1.35 25.56
CA ARG A 8 12.27 -1.86 26.87
C ARG A 8 12.11 -3.37 26.81
N ASP A 9 13.17 -4.09 27.10
CA ASP A 9 13.24 -5.56 26.98
C ASP A 9 12.27 -6.29 27.93
N ARG A 10 11.39 -5.56 28.62
CA ARG A 10 10.50 -6.07 29.65
C ARG A 10 9.08 -5.54 29.50
N VAL A 11 8.14 -6.44 29.59
CA VAL A 11 6.71 -6.16 29.60
C VAL A 11 6.09 -6.66 30.90
N SER A 12 5.30 -5.81 31.54
CA SER A 12 4.44 -6.20 32.67
C SER A 12 3.07 -6.60 32.15
N PRO A 13 2.73 -7.89 32.09
CA PRO A 13 1.39 -8.32 31.69
C PRO A 13 0.36 -7.80 32.71
N LEU A 14 -0.80 -7.37 32.22
CA LEU A 14 -1.90 -6.93 33.07
C LEU A 14 -2.30 -8.05 34.05
N GLY A 15 -2.17 -7.78 35.36
CA GLY A 15 -2.49 -8.75 36.41
C GLY A 15 -1.35 -9.69 36.84
N ALA A 16 -0.18 -9.63 36.18
CA ALA A 16 1.00 -10.40 36.61
C ALA A 16 1.99 -9.46 37.32
N GLY A 17 2.34 -9.79 38.55
CA GLY A 17 3.27 -8.99 39.38
C GLY A 17 4.75 -9.14 39.00
N LYS A 18 5.07 -9.73 37.84
CA LYS A 18 6.45 -9.93 37.36
C LYS A 18 6.60 -9.39 35.94
N GLU A 19 7.66 -8.64 35.73
CA GLU A 19 8.13 -8.25 34.40
C GLU A 19 8.71 -9.46 33.67
N VAL A 20 8.40 -9.58 32.38
CA VAL A 20 8.91 -10.62 31.49
C VAL A 20 9.78 -9.97 30.44
N ASP A 21 10.99 -10.50 30.25
CA ASP A 21 11.88 -10.09 29.18
C ASP A 21 11.27 -10.51 27.82
N VAL A 22 11.22 -9.61 26.85
CA VAL A 22 10.68 -9.88 25.52
C VAL A 22 11.63 -9.34 24.46
N ASP A 23 11.86 -10.15 23.43
CA ASP A 23 12.56 -9.75 22.20
C ASP A 23 11.56 -9.83 21.06
N VAL A 24 11.06 -8.67 20.62
CA VAL A 24 10.00 -8.58 19.60
C VAL A 24 10.30 -7.52 18.57
N ALA A 25 10.05 -7.84 17.31
CA ALA A 25 9.98 -6.89 16.22
C ALA A 25 8.51 -6.50 15.97
N ILE A 26 8.23 -5.20 16.00
CA ILE A 26 6.86 -4.70 15.78
C ILE A 26 6.75 -4.22 14.34
N VAL A 27 5.78 -4.79 13.61
CA VAL A 27 5.35 -4.31 12.30
C VAL A 27 3.90 -3.86 12.41
N SER A 28 3.66 -2.59 12.11
CA SER A 28 2.31 -2.03 12.12
C SER A 28 1.92 -1.52 10.74
N ALA A 29 0.64 -1.57 10.41
CA ALA A 29 0.10 -1.06 9.16
C ALA A 29 -1.19 -0.28 9.41
N THR A 30 -1.35 0.82 8.70
CA THR A 30 -2.56 1.65 8.74
C THR A 30 -2.78 2.33 7.40
N HIS A 31 -4.04 2.57 7.06
CA HIS A 31 -4.43 3.41 5.93
C HIS A 31 -4.70 4.87 6.33
N LYS A 32 -4.67 5.16 7.64
CA LYS A 32 -4.96 6.50 8.17
C LYS A 32 -3.70 7.36 8.20
N ASN A 33 -3.87 8.65 7.99
CA ASN A 33 -2.80 9.63 8.22
C ASN A 33 -2.64 9.87 9.72
N LEU A 34 -1.61 9.26 10.31
CA LEU A 34 -1.37 9.37 11.75
C LEU A 34 -1.06 10.81 12.20
N LYS A 35 -0.44 11.64 11.34
CA LYS A 35 -0.17 13.05 11.67
C LYS A 35 -1.45 13.85 11.81
N ASP A 36 -2.43 13.62 10.94
CA ASP A 36 -3.74 14.28 11.04
C ASP A 36 -4.50 13.80 12.28
N MET A 37 -4.35 12.53 12.64
CA MET A 37 -4.95 12.00 13.87
C MET A 37 -4.32 12.58 15.12
N ILE A 38 -3.01 12.80 15.15
CA ILE A 38 -2.31 13.49 16.25
C ILE A 38 -2.83 14.93 16.39
N ALA A 39 -2.95 15.64 15.25
CA ALA A 39 -3.47 17.02 15.26
C ALA A 39 -4.91 17.12 15.80
N ARG A 40 -5.71 16.06 15.67
CA ARG A 40 -7.08 15.95 16.21
C ARG A 40 -7.14 15.33 17.60
N SER A 41 -6.02 14.98 18.20
CA SER A 41 -5.92 14.24 19.47
C SER A 41 -6.52 12.82 19.44
N ASP A 42 -6.73 12.25 18.25
CA ASP A 42 -7.23 10.88 18.05
C ASP A 42 -6.13 9.82 18.17
N PHE A 43 -4.87 10.24 18.16
CA PHE A 43 -3.71 9.37 18.27
C PHE A 43 -2.62 10.03 19.11
N ARG A 44 -2.00 9.27 19.99
CA ARG A 44 -0.95 9.80 20.88
C ARG A 44 0.34 10.04 20.13
N GLU A 45 0.89 11.23 20.29
CA GLU A 45 2.14 11.64 19.65
C GLU A 45 3.36 10.83 20.15
N ASP A 46 3.41 10.53 21.47
CA ASP A 46 4.50 9.72 22.04
C ASP A 46 4.52 8.29 21.45
N LEU A 47 3.35 7.71 21.22
CA LEU A 47 3.23 6.40 20.60
C LEU A 47 3.69 6.44 19.14
N TYR A 48 3.32 7.51 18.41
CA TYR A 48 3.78 7.70 17.04
C TYR A 48 5.30 7.67 16.94
N TYR A 49 6.01 8.43 17.77
CA TYR A 49 7.48 8.47 17.74
C TYR A 49 8.13 7.15 18.18
N ARG A 50 7.48 6.37 19.03
CA ARG A 50 7.97 5.04 19.42
C ARG A 50 7.83 4.00 18.31
N LEU A 51 6.77 4.09 17.50
CA LEU A 51 6.52 3.17 16.39
C LEU A 51 7.20 3.60 15.09
N ASN A 52 7.57 4.87 14.95
CA ASN A 52 8.05 5.47 13.72
C ASN A 52 9.56 5.24 13.48
N GLY A 53 10.02 3.99 13.55
CA GLY A 53 11.41 3.64 13.22
C GLY A 53 11.66 3.65 11.71
N LEU A 54 10.82 2.98 10.95
CA LEU A 54 10.85 2.95 9.48
C LEU A 54 9.43 3.03 8.94
N VAL A 55 9.14 4.05 8.17
CA VAL A 55 7.84 4.19 7.48
C VAL A 55 8.01 3.87 6.00
N VAL A 56 7.26 2.88 5.55
CA VAL A 56 7.21 2.50 4.14
C VAL A 56 5.81 2.77 3.61
N ARG A 57 5.70 3.60 2.58
CA ARG A 57 4.46 3.83 1.86
C ARG A 57 4.34 2.79 0.75
N LEU A 58 3.30 1.99 0.81
CA LEU A 58 2.97 1.04 -0.25
C LEU A 58 2.16 1.77 -1.34
N PRO A 59 2.63 1.77 -2.60
CA PRO A 59 1.88 2.39 -3.69
C PRO A 59 0.60 1.60 -3.98
N ALA A 60 -0.44 2.31 -4.40
CA ALA A 60 -1.65 1.66 -4.90
C ALA A 60 -1.35 0.95 -6.22
N LEU A 61 -2.13 -0.08 -6.55
CA LEU A 61 -1.92 -0.89 -7.75
C LEU A 61 -1.96 -0.04 -9.03
N ARG A 62 -2.84 0.96 -9.09
CA ARG A 62 -2.96 1.92 -10.20
C ARG A 62 -1.74 2.85 -10.37
N GLU A 63 -0.92 3.00 -9.31
CA GLU A 63 0.27 3.86 -9.31
C GLU A 63 1.53 3.11 -9.79
N ARG A 64 1.41 1.81 -10.03
CA ARG A 64 2.54 0.95 -10.37
C ARG A 64 2.79 0.92 -11.87
N SER A 65 4.03 1.16 -12.26
CA SER A 65 4.49 1.04 -13.65
C SER A 65 4.72 -0.41 -14.08
N ASP A 66 4.92 -1.33 -13.12
CA ASP A 66 5.19 -2.75 -13.36
C ASP A 66 3.93 -3.63 -13.24
N PHE A 67 2.74 -3.05 -13.44
CA PHE A 67 1.46 -3.73 -13.30
C PHE A 67 1.38 -5.07 -14.03
N GLU A 68 1.83 -5.10 -15.28
CA GLU A 68 1.80 -6.33 -16.10
C GLU A 68 2.70 -7.43 -15.52
N LEU A 69 3.87 -7.08 -15.01
CA LEU A 69 4.76 -8.03 -14.34
C LEU A 69 4.11 -8.61 -13.07
N VAL A 70 3.40 -7.76 -12.32
CA VAL A 70 2.65 -8.18 -11.14
C VAL A 70 1.58 -9.19 -11.51
N VAL A 71 0.76 -8.90 -12.54
CA VAL A 71 -0.27 -9.82 -13.02
C VAL A 71 0.33 -11.17 -13.45
N ARG A 72 1.39 -11.14 -14.25
CA ARG A 72 2.09 -12.36 -14.68
C ARG A 72 2.63 -13.17 -13.50
N LYS A 73 3.17 -12.51 -12.48
CA LYS A 73 3.67 -13.16 -11.26
C LYS A 73 2.55 -13.83 -10.47
N ILE A 74 1.39 -13.16 -10.34
CA ILE A 74 0.22 -13.74 -9.67
C ILE A 74 -0.29 -14.94 -10.45
N LEU A 75 -0.45 -14.83 -11.77
CA LEU A 75 -0.88 -15.96 -12.62
C LEU A 75 0.07 -17.15 -12.49
N LYS A 76 1.37 -16.93 -12.51
CA LYS A 76 2.37 -17.99 -12.31
C LYS A 76 2.21 -18.68 -10.95
N THR A 77 1.79 -17.95 -9.90
CA THR A 77 1.56 -18.53 -8.57
C THR A 77 0.24 -19.30 -8.51
N LEU A 78 -0.77 -18.86 -9.27
CA LEU A 78 -2.09 -19.48 -9.31
C LEU A 78 -2.14 -20.72 -10.21
N CYS A 79 -1.29 -20.75 -11.25
CA CYS A 79 -1.17 -21.88 -12.18
C CYS A 79 -0.25 -22.93 -11.58
N GLU A 80 -0.84 -23.90 -10.88
CA GLU A 80 -0.14 -25.10 -10.42
C GLU A 80 0.06 -26.05 -11.60
N ASN A 81 1.15 -26.83 -11.57
CA ASN A 81 1.41 -27.93 -12.51
C ASN A 81 1.75 -27.55 -13.97
N GLY A 82 2.47 -26.46 -14.21
CA GLY A 82 2.98 -26.14 -15.53
C GLY A 82 1.94 -25.62 -16.53
N GLN A 83 0.78 -25.22 -16.05
CA GLN A 83 -0.21 -24.51 -16.85
C GLN A 83 0.34 -23.14 -17.25
N ASN A 84 0.27 -22.82 -18.54
CA ASN A 84 0.66 -21.51 -19.05
C ASN A 84 -0.59 -20.72 -19.42
N ILE A 85 -1.14 -20.00 -18.44
CA ILE A 85 -2.30 -19.14 -18.64
C ILE A 85 -1.83 -17.70 -18.81
N GLY A 86 -2.20 -17.09 -19.94
CA GLY A 86 -1.93 -15.70 -20.26
C GLY A 86 -3.15 -14.81 -20.06
N LEU A 87 -3.00 -13.54 -20.40
CA LEU A 87 -4.08 -12.57 -20.52
C LEU A 87 -4.23 -12.16 -21.99
N SER A 88 -5.47 -12.00 -22.45
CA SER A 88 -5.70 -11.35 -23.72
C SER A 88 -5.31 -9.87 -23.64
N PRO A 89 -4.90 -9.25 -24.76
CA PRO A 89 -4.59 -7.81 -24.78
C PRO A 89 -5.77 -6.96 -24.32
N GLU A 90 -6.99 -7.35 -24.66
CA GLU A 90 -8.22 -6.64 -24.25
C GLU A 90 -8.39 -6.63 -22.72
N VAL A 91 -8.22 -7.78 -22.07
CA VAL A 91 -8.30 -7.89 -20.61
C VAL A 91 -7.20 -7.08 -19.93
N LEU A 92 -5.98 -7.11 -20.50
CA LEU A 92 -4.88 -6.31 -19.97
C LEU A 92 -5.17 -4.81 -20.04
N ASP A 93 -5.78 -4.34 -21.12
CA ASP A 93 -6.18 -2.94 -21.27
C ASP A 93 -7.32 -2.55 -20.31
N LEU A 94 -8.30 -3.42 -20.10
CA LEU A 94 -9.34 -3.22 -19.09
C LEU A 94 -8.73 -3.09 -17.69
N PHE A 95 -7.82 -3.98 -17.35
CA PHE A 95 -7.14 -3.98 -16.04
C PHE A 95 -6.29 -2.73 -15.82
N LYS A 96 -5.64 -2.20 -16.84
CA LYS A 96 -4.86 -0.95 -16.75
C LYS A 96 -5.75 0.30 -16.54
N ARG A 97 -6.98 0.27 -17.02
CA ARG A 97 -7.95 1.39 -16.89
C ARG A 97 -8.70 1.35 -15.56
N TYR A 98 -8.78 0.19 -14.94
CA TYR A 98 -9.56 0.02 -13.72
C TYR A 98 -8.81 0.56 -12.49
N HIS A 99 -9.56 1.14 -11.54
CA HIS A 99 -8.99 1.84 -10.39
C HIS A 99 -8.47 0.95 -9.27
N TRP A 100 -8.88 -0.31 -9.24
CA TRP A 100 -8.49 -1.30 -8.24
C TRP A 100 -8.74 -0.82 -6.80
N PRO A 101 -9.97 -0.51 -6.37
CA PRO A 101 -10.26 -0.07 -5.02
C PRO A 101 -9.84 -1.09 -3.97
N GLY A 102 -9.97 -2.39 -4.24
CA GLY A 102 -9.50 -3.48 -3.40
C GLY A 102 -8.03 -3.85 -3.60
N ASN A 103 -7.31 -3.08 -4.44
CA ASN A 103 -5.87 -3.23 -4.67
C ASN A 103 -5.47 -4.67 -5.04
N PHE A 104 -4.34 -5.17 -4.53
CA PHE A 104 -3.84 -6.53 -4.79
C PHE A 104 -4.82 -7.64 -4.41
N ARG A 105 -5.61 -7.46 -3.35
CA ARG A 105 -6.58 -8.48 -2.93
C ARG A 105 -7.66 -8.68 -3.98
N GLN A 106 -8.18 -7.60 -4.53
CA GLN A 106 -9.19 -7.65 -5.60
C GLN A 106 -8.60 -8.28 -6.87
N LEU A 107 -7.42 -7.83 -7.31
CA LEU A 107 -6.73 -8.40 -8.47
C LEU A 107 -6.47 -9.91 -8.31
N HIS A 108 -5.95 -10.32 -7.15
CA HIS A 108 -5.66 -11.72 -6.88
C HIS A 108 -6.93 -12.59 -6.92
N ASN A 109 -8.01 -12.13 -6.30
CA ASN A 109 -9.28 -12.86 -6.29
C ASN A 109 -9.87 -12.96 -7.70
N LEU A 110 -9.86 -11.87 -8.45
CA LEU A 110 -10.33 -11.85 -9.83
C LEU A 110 -9.55 -12.81 -10.71
N LEU A 111 -8.22 -12.76 -10.68
CA LEU A 111 -7.38 -13.68 -11.44
C LEU A 111 -7.60 -15.13 -11.04
N ARG A 112 -7.76 -15.40 -9.73
CA ARG A 112 -8.03 -16.76 -9.23
C ARG A 112 -9.34 -17.32 -9.81
N THR A 113 -10.40 -16.53 -9.82
CA THR A 113 -11.69 -16.93 -10.42
C THR A 113 -11.55 -17.14 -11.92
N SER A 114 -10.90 -16.21 -12.63
CA SER A 114 -10.70 -16.30 -14.07
C SER A 114 -9.86 -17.51 -14.48
N VAL A 115 -8.84 -17.87 -13.71
CA VAL A 115 -8.03 -19.09 -13.95
C VAL A 115 -8.89 -20.35 -13.87
N VAL A 116 -9.81 -20.42 -12.92
CA VAL A 116 -10.77 -21.55 -12.81
C VAL A 116 -11.70 -21.59 -14.01
N MET A 117 -12.14 -20.45 -14.53
CA MET A 117 -13.04 -20.36 -15.69
C MET A 117 -12.35 -20.77 -17.00
N VAL A 118 -11.08 -20.44 -17.18
CA VAL A 118 -10.28 -20.81 -18.36
C VAL A 118 -9.96 -22.32 -18.38
N GLY A 119 -9.86 -22.95 -17.21
CA GLY A 119 -9.46 -24.34 -17.07
C GLY A 119 -7.95 -24.56 -17.18
N CYS A 120 -7.51 -25.56 -17.97
CA CYS A 120 -6.13 -26.03 -17.90
C CYS A 120 -5.12 -25.27 -18.77
N SER A 121 -5.56 -24.53 -19.80
CA SER A 121 -4.66 -23.81 -20.73
C SER A 121 -5.41 -22.77 -21.54
N GLY A 122 -4.74 -21.68 -21.90
CA GLY A 122 -5.28 -20.63 -22.75
C GLY A 122 -5.02 -19.22 -22.21
N ASN A 123 -5.73 -18.26 -22.77
CA ASN A 123 -5.71 -16.89 -22.32
C ASN A 123 -7.00 -16.55 -21.59
N ILE A 124 -6.90 -15.78 -20.54
CA ILE A 124 -8.06 -15.16 -19.88
C ILE A 124 -8.61 -14.11 -20.87
N GLU A 125 -9.81 -14.31 -21.32
CA GLU A 125 -10.59 -13.42 -22.17
C GLU A 125 -11.66 -12.71 -21.32
N VAL A 126 -12.34 -11.73 -21.90
CA VAL A 126 -13.40 -10.97 -21.22
C VAL A 126 -14.53 -11.88 -20.71
N SER A 127 -14.84 -12.94 -21.45
CA SER A 127 -15.85 -13.94 -21.09
C SER A 127 -15.50 -14.77 -19.84
N HIS A 128 -14.23 -14.75 -19.42
CA HIS A 128 -13.75 -15.45 -18.23
C HIS A 128 -13.68 -14.54 -17.00
N LEU A 129 -14.08 -13.27 -17.15
CA LEU A 129 -14.12 -12.32 -16.03
C LEU A 129 -15.47 -12.43 -15.30
N PRO A 130 -15.49 -12.29 -13.96
CA PRO A 130 -16.73 -12.26 -13.20
C PRO A 130 -17.67 -11.12 -13.63
N ASP A 131 -18.97 -11.37 -13.62
CA ASP A 131 -19.98 -10.40 -14.06
C ASP A 131 -19.96 -9.13 -13.20
N ASP A 132 -19.80 -9.25 -11.89
CA ASP A 132 -19.68 -8.13 -10.94
C ASP A 132 -18.54 -7.17 -11.35
N PHE A 133 -17.40 -7.70 -11.82
CA PHE A 133 -16.30 -6.89 -12.28
C PHE A 133 -16.60 -6.16 -13.60
N LEU A 134 -17.33 -6.83 -14.50
CA LEU A 134 -17.75 -6.23 -15.76
C LEU A 134 -18.80 -5.12 -15.53
N GLU A 135 -19.69 -5.30 -14.57
CA GLU A 135 -20.66 -4.29 -14.15
C GLU A 135 -19.93 -3.06 -13.52
N GLU A 136 -18.95 -3.28 -12.64
CA GLU A 136 -18.16 -2.20 -12.07
C GLU A 136 -17.39 -1.39 -13.13
N LEU A 137 -16.90 -2.05 -14.18
CA LEU A 137 -16.25 -1.38 -15.31
C LEU A 137 -17.19 -0.46 -16.09
N GLN A 138 -18.48 -0.84 -16.22
CA GLN A 138 -19.51 -0.05 -16.90
C GLN A 138 -19.96 1.15 -16.05
N LEU A 139 -19.96 0.99 -14.72
CA LEU A 139 -20.38 2.02 -13.77
C LEU A 139 -19.26 3.04 -13.48
N THR A 140 -18.01 2.72 -13.76
CA THR A 140 -16.90 3.65 -13.60
C THR A 140 -16.79 4.55 -14.84
N PRO A 141 -17.14 5.86 -14.76
CA PRO A 141 -16.91 6.77 -15.86
C PRO A 141 -15.40 6.82 -16.18
N PRO A 142 -15.00 7.03 -17.44
CA PRO A 142 -13.59 7.14 -17.80
C PRO A 142 -12.97 8.22 -16.93
N SER A 143 -11.95 7.85 -16.15
CA SER A 143 -11.27 8.76 -15.24
C SER A 143 -10.80 9.99 -15.96
N HIS A 144 -11.46 11.12 -15.70
CA HIS A 144 -10.78 12.39 -15.78
C HIS A 144 -9.59 12.31 -14.82
N VAL A 145 -8.40 12.22 -15.39
CA VAL A 145 -7.14 12.45 -14.68
C VAL A 145 -7.28 13.86 -14.09
N MET A 146 -7.66 13.95 -12.83
CA MET A 146 -7.51 15.21 -12.11
C MET A 146 -6.01 15.48 -12.08
N PRO A 147 -5.55 16.63 -12.63
CA PRO A 147 -4.16 16.99 -12.53
C PRO A 147 -3.82 17.03 -11.04
N MET A 148 -2.84 16.21 -10.62
CA MET A 148 -2.27 16.33 -9.29
C MET A 148 -1.87 17.77 -9.06
N PRO A 149 -2.23 18.39 -7.92
CA PRO A 149 -1.68 19.69 -7.58
C PRO A 149 -0.16 19.56 -7.61
N SER A 150 0.49 20.34 -8.45
CA SER A 150 1.93 20.45 -8.52
C SER A 150 2.49 20.64 -7.11
N PRO A 151 3.61 20.01 -6.74
CA PRO A 151 4.24 20.25 -5.45
C PRO A 151 4.50 21.76 -5.35
N GLN A 152 3.75 22.41 -4.48
CA GLN A 152 3.96 23.82 -4.17
C GLN A 152 5.40 23.93 -3.69
N ALA A 153 6.20 24.71 -4.40
CA ALA A 153 7.54 25.07 -4.02
C ALA A 153 7.51 25.57 -2.58
N LEU A 154 8.32 24.96 -1.73
CA LEU A 154 8.56 25.42 -0.36
C LEU A 154 8.97 26.90 -0.42
N PRO A 155 8.37 27.78 0.38
CA PRO A 155 8.82 29.15 0.46
C PRO A 155 10.30 29.20 0.86
N PRO A 156 11.10 30.14 0.36
CA PRO A 156 12.51 30.23 0.68
C PRO A 156 12.69 30.43 2.18
N LEU A 157 13.64 29.70 2.75
CA LEU A 157 14.08 29.85 4.15
C LEU A 157 14.38 31.32 4.42
N VAL A 158 13.57 31.93 5.25
CA VAL A 158 13.86 33.25 5.81
C VAL A 158 15.06 33.11 6.75
N THR A 159 16.21 33.55 6.28
CA THR A 159 17.40 33.71 7.12
C THR A 159 17.17 34.84 8.09
N LEU A 160 16.97 34.51 9.36
CA LEU A 160 16.92 35.51 10.44
C LEU A 160 18.33 36.12 10.59
N PRO A 161 18.46 37.46 10.69
CA PRO A 161 19.73 38.10 10.92
C PRO A 161 20.22 37.78 12.35
N VAL A 162 21.43 37.26 12.42
CA VAL A 162 22.15 37.08 13.72
C VAL A 162 22.51 38.47 14.22
N THR A 163 21.82 38.94 15.23
CA THR A 163 22.20 40.16 15.94
C THR A 163 23.41 39.85 16.84
N GLN A 164 24.56 40.36 16.45
CA GLN A 164 25.71 40.43 17.34
C GLN A 164 25.39 41.43 18.46
N ALA A 165 25.16 40.91 19.66
CA ALA A 165 25.13 41.73 20.86
C ALA A 165 26.57 41.89 21.32
N GLU A 166 27.01 43.15 21.32
CA GLU A 166 28.30 43.61 21.80
C GLU A 166 28.57 43.22 23.25
N MET A 167 29.74 42.64 23.47
CA MET A 167 30.36 42.59 24.81
C MET A 167 30.84 43.97 25.16
N LYS A 168 30.40 44.47 26.27
CA LYS A 168 31.06 45.45 27.09
C LYS A 168 30.96 45.06 28.55
#